data_2b208adf7d7a844fc4dd9601302e3abd
#
_entry.id   2b208adf7d7a844fc4dd9601302e3abd
#
_cell.length_a   1.000
_cell.length_b   1.000
_cell.length_c   1.000
_cell.angle_alpha   90.00
_cell.angle_beta   90.00
_cell.angle_gamma   90.00
#
_symmetry.space_group_name_H-M   'P 1'
#
loop_
_entity.id
_entity.type
_entity.pdbx_description
1 polymer ?
#
loop_
_entity_poly.entity_id
_entity_poly.type
_entity_poly.pdbx_seq_one_letter_code
_entity_poly.pdbx_strand_id
1 'polypeptide(L)'
;MISTFFSHELKSFWRSKNTGKSIAIKITMGILIFIMFLYVLALGIFLDMILRKTFPKDDLIVSFCGAVLVYYLFDLLMRLQLQELPTLKVQPYLHLPVKRNTVVGYLALTALFSFFNLWPIIIFGPFIIKIILVVKGGLVAFAFFVSIIALALFNNYLALYIKRKANLNGWIFLIVGAVLALITCGDYVWHLYSLRNISYLFFGNLVSMPLLMLLPTLLAIVMFYVNFLYLKANLYLEELTTRKDVHKSSTEMPFLDRFGKVGDLVANEIKLILRNKRPRSALTMGLFFMFYGLIFYTQPIYG
;
A
#
# COMPACT_ATOMS: atom_id res chain seq x y z
N MET A 1 14.86 16.24 19.16
CA MET A 1 13.57 15.60 19.41
C MET A 1 13.25 14.44 18.46
N ILE A 2 13.22 14.62 17.14
CA ILE A 2 12.96 13.51 16.17
C ILE A 2 13.97 12.38 16.36
N SER A 3 15.26 12.70 16.49
CA SER A 3 16.34 11.73 16.79
C SER A 3 16.11 10.96 18.09
N THR A 4 15.56 11.62 19.11
CA THR A 4 15.25 11.01 20.42
C THR A 4 14.11 9.99 20.29
N PHE A 5 13.06 10.29 19.53
CA PHE A 5 11.96 9.36 19.24
C PHE A 5 12.47 8.10 18.52
N PHE A 6 13.30 8.28 17.49
CA PHE A 6 13.90 7.18 16.75
C PHE A 6 14.79 6.30 17.64
N SER A 7 15.61 6.92 18.51
CA SER A 7 16.43 6.20 19.50
C SER A 7 15.58 5.40 20.49
N HIS A 8 14.45 5.96 20.95
CA HIS A 8 13.54 5.26 21.86
C HIS A 8 12.88 4.05 21.20
N GLU A 9 12.49 4.18 19.91
CA GLU A 9 11.87 3.11 19.16
C GLU A 9 12.86 1.97 18.89
N LEU A 10 14.11 2.29 18.52
CA LEU A 10 15.20 1.33 18.38
C LEU A 10 15.50 0.61 19.70
N LYS A 11 15.60 1.35 20.81
CA LYS A 11 15.81 0.76 22.13
C LYS A 11 14.65 -0.12 22.57
N SER A 12 13.41 0.28 22.29
CA SER A 12 12.20 -0.52 22.53
C SER A 12 12.22 -1.84 21.76
N PHE A 13 12.63 -1.79 20.50
CA PHE A 13 12.77 -2.98 19.66
C PHE A 13 13.81 -3.97 20.20
N TRP A 14 14.96 -3.48 20.64
CA TRP A 14 16.02 -4.33 21.21
C TRP A 14 15.69 -4.85 22.62
N ARG A 15 14.95 -4.09 23.43
CA ARG A 15 14.61 -4.44 24.81
C ARG A 15 13.32 -5.28 24.94
N SER A 16 12.63 -5.62 23.86
CA SER A 16 11.42 -6.44 23.95
C SER A 16 11.76 -7.82 24.54
N LYS A 17 11.08 -8.14 25.65
CA LYS A 17 11.39 -9.23 26.61
C LYS A 17 11.39 -10.67 26.08
N ASN A 18 11.14 -10.92 24.81
CA ASN A 18 11.08 -12.26 24.23
C ASN A 18 12.33 -12.60 23.41
N THR A 19 13.52 -12.51 24.02
CA THR A 19 14.79 -12.48 23.28
C THR A 19 15.19 -13.81 22.63
N GLY A 20 14.93 -14.97 23.20
CA GLY A 20 15.42 -16.26 22.67
C GLY A 20 14.60 -16.79 21.49
N LYS A 21 13.28 -16.99 21.65
CA LYS A 21 12.37 -17.40 20.55
C LYS A 21 12.24 -16.30 19.49
N SER A 22 12.40 -15.05 19.87
CA SER A 22 12.33 -13.87 19.00
C SER A 22 13.55 -13.75 18.08
N ILE A 23 14.75 -14.22 18.42
CA ILE A 23 15.94 -14.14 17.57
C ILE A 23 15.80 -15.05 16.35
N ALA A 24 15.40 -16.31 16.55
CA ALA A 24 15.18 -17.25 15.44
C ALA A 24 14.11 -16.72 14.47
N ILE A 25 12.99 -16.21 14.99
CA ILE A 25 11.92 -15.61 14.18
C ILE A 25 12.44 -14.39 13.41
N LYS A 26 13.23 -13.52 14.05
CA LYS A 26 13.81 -12.33 13.40
C LYS A 26 14.77 -12.70 12.28
N ILE A 27 15.61 -13.72 12.48
CA ILE A 27 16.54 -14.23 11.46
C ILE A 27 15.74 -14.81 10.29
N THR A 28 14.76 -15.67 10.55
CA THR A 28 13.91 -16.28 9.51
C THR A 28 13.16 -15.21 8.72
N MET A 29 12.58 -14.23 9.38
CA MET A 29 11.91 -13.10 8.73
C MET A 29 12.91 -12.25 7.92
N GLY A 30 14.11 -12.03 8.42
CA GLY A 30 15.17 -11.31 7.71
C GLY A 30 15.58 -12.01 6.42
N ILE A 31 15.76 -13.34 6.47
CA ILE A 31 16.07 -14.16 5.30
C ILE A 31 14.91 -14.10 4.29
N LEU A 32 13.68 -14.22 4.74
CA LEU A 32 12.51 -14.16 3.87
C LEU A 32 12.37 -12.78 3.18
N ILE A 33 12.57 -11.70 3.91
CA ILE A 33 12.58 -10.34 3.36
C ILE A 33 13.72 -10.19 2.34
N PHE A 34 14.91 -10.76 2.61
CA PHE A 34 16.04 -10.70 1.69
C PHE A 34 15.77 -11.49 0.39
N ILE A 35 15.17 -12.68 0.49
CA ILE A 35 14.75 -13.47 -0.68
C ILE A 35 13.71 -12.69 -1.50
N MET A 36 12.72 -12.10 -0.85
CA MET A 36 11.71 -11.26 -1.51
C MET A 36 12.36 -10.05 -2.21
N PHE A 37 13.33 -9.42 -1.57
CA PHE A 37 14.09 -8.31 -2.17
C PHE A 37 14.83 -8.76 -3.44
N LEU A 38 15.52 -9.89 -3.40
CA LEU A 38 16.21 -10.44 -4.57
C LEU A 38 15.24 -10.78 -5.70
N TYR A 39 14.08 -11.35 -5.37
CA TYR A 39 13.04 -11.66 -6.35
C TYR A 39 12.52 -10.40 -7.04
N VAL A 40 12.23 -9.35 -6.28
CA VAL A 40 11.74 -8.08 -6.84
C VAL A 40 12.82 -7.36 -7.64
N LEU A 41 14.07 -7.43 -7.20
CA LEU A 41 15.20 -6.90 -7.96
C LEU A 41 15.37 -7.64 -9.30
N ALA A 42 15.26 -8.96 -9.30
CA ALA A 42 15.27 -9.76 -10.53
C ALA A 42 14.12 -9.35 -11.47
N LEU A 43 12.90 -9.17 -10.97
CA LEU A 43 11.78 -8.64 -11.76
C LEU A 43 12.12 -7.29 -12.39
N GLY A 44 12.76 -6.39 -11.66
CA GLY A 44 13.19 -5.08 -12.17
C GLY A 44 14.26 -5.18 -13.26
N ILE A 45 15.26 -6.05 -13.09
CA ILE A 45 16.34 -6.28 -14.07
C ILE A 45 15.81 -6.89 -15.36
N PHE A 46 14.86 -7.84 -15.25
CA PHE A 46 14.26 -8.54 -16.39
C PHE A 46 12.96 -7.89 -16.90
N LEU A 47 12.63 -6.71 -16.42
CA LEU A 47 11.39 -6.01 -16.80
C LEU A 47 11.30 -5.76 -18.29
N ASP A 48 12.43 -5.44 -18.94
CA ASP A 48 12.50 -5.27 -20.41
C ASP A 48 12.15 -6.55 -21.17
N MET A 49 12.61 -7.70 -20.70
CA MET A 49 12.27 -9.00 -21.28
C MET A 49 10.80 -9.35 -21.10
N ILE A 50 10.26 -9.09 -19.90
CA ILE A 50 8.85 -9.31 -19.58
C ILE A 50 7.97 -8.46 -20.48
N LEU A 51 8.26 -7.16 -20.60
CA LEU A 51 7.48 -6.24 -21.44
C LEU A 51 7.52 -6.63 -22.92
N ARG A 52 8.68 -7.02 -23.47
CA ARG A 52 8.80 -7.51 -24.84
C ARG A 52 7.99 -8.78 -25.09
N LYS A 53 7.93 -9.69 -24.11
CA LYS A 53 7.15 -10.92 -24.23
C LYS A 53 5.64 -10.67 -24.13
N THR A 54 5.24 -9.75 -23.27
CA THR A 54 3.82 -9.42 -23.05
C THR A 54 3.26 -8.55 -24.16
N PHE A 55 4.05 -7.62 -24.71
CA PHE A 55 3.66 -6.67 -25.73
C PHE A 55 4.63 -6.69 -26.92
N PRO A 56 4.66 -7.77 -27.72
CA PRO A 56 5.68 -7.96 -28.76
C PRO A 56 5.58 -6.96 -29.93
N LYS A 57 4.42 -6.35 -30.11
CA LYS A 57 4.15 -5.39 -31.22
C LYS A 57 4.43 -3.94 -30.85
N ASP A 58 4.59 -3.64 -29.56
CA ASP A 58 4.74 -2.27 -29.09
C ASP A 58 6.21 -1.92 -28.83
N ASP A 59 6.53 -0.63 -28.96
CA ASP A 59 7.82 -0.14 -28.51
C ASP A 59 7.96 -0.32 -26.98
N LEU A 60 9.16 -0.67 -26.56
CA LEU A 60 9.46 -1.01 -25.16
C LEU A 60 9.15 0.15 -24.19
N ILE A 61 9.45 1.39 -24.62
CA ILE A 61 9.17 2.58 -23.80
C ILE A 61 7.65 2.82 -23.72
N VAL A 62 6.92 2.60 -24.80
CA VAL A 62 5.45 2.71 -24.85
C VAL A 62 4.81 1.70 -23.89
N SER A 63 5.28 0.46 -23.93
CA SER A 63 4.80 -0.61 -23.05
C SER A 63 5.08 -0.30 -21.57
N PHE A 64 6.28 0.22 -21.28
CA PHE A 64 6.65 0.66 -19.94
C PHE A 64 5.75 1.80 -19.45
N CYS A 65 5.62 2.88 -20.24
CA CYS A 65 4.77 4.01 -19.88
C CYS A 65 3.31 3.59 -19.64
N GLY A 66 2.80 2.62 -20.41
CA GLY A 66 1.46 2.07 -20.22
C GLY A 66 1.30 1.25 -18.93
N ALA A 67 2.35 0.59 -18.47
CA ALA A 67 2.28 -0.29 -17.30
C ALA A 67 2.38 0.46 -15.96
N VAL A 68 3.00 1.63 -15.90
CA VAL A 68 3.33 2.32 -14.65
C VAL A 68 2.08 2.65 -13.83
N LEU A 69 1.05 3.24 -14.41
CA LEU A 69 -0.16 3.63 -13.67
C LEU A 69 -0.94 2.40 -13.19
N VAL A 70 -1.01 1.35 -14.01
CA VAL A 70 -1.63 0.07 -13.66
C VAL A 70 -0.93 -0.53 -12.44
N TYR A 71 0.41 -0.49 -12.41
CA TYR A 71 1.18 -0.89 -11.24
C TYR A 71 0.80 -0.08 -9.98
N TYR A 72 0.66 1.25 -10.08
CA TYR A 72 0.31 2.09 -8.91
C TYR A 72 -1.12 1.86 -8.40
N LEU A 73 -2.07 1.49 -9.26
CA LEU A 73 -3.39 1.05 -8.81
C LEU A 73 -3.29 -0.25 -7.98
N PHE A 74 -2.50 -1.20 -8.47
CA PHE A 74 -2.24 -2.44 -7.75
C PHE A 74 -1.45 -2.19 -6.44
N ASP A 75 -0.43 -1.34 -6.47
CA ASP A 75 0.33 -0.93 -5.29
C ASP A 75 -0.58 -0.31 -4.22
N LEU A 76 -1.54 0.55 -4.63
CA LEU A 76 -2.51 1.14 -3.70
C LEU A 76 -3.37 0.06 -3.03
N LEU A 77 -3.87 -0.93 -3.79
CA LEU A 77 -4.62 -2.06 -3.24
C LEU A 77 -3.81 -2.86 -2.24
N MET A 78 -2.55 -3.20 -2.59
CA MET A 78 -1.64 -3.91 -1.70
C MET A 78 -1.34 -3.13 -0.43
N ARG A 79 -1.13 -1.82 -0.52
CA ARG A 79 -0.93 -0.96 0.64
C ARG A 79 -2.15 -0.90 1.54
N LEU A 80 -3.36 -0.83 0.96
CA LEU A 80 -4.60 -0.85 1.73
C LEU A 80 -4.78 -2.16 2.51
N GLN A 81 -4.23 -3.27 2.05
CA GLN A 81 -4.29 -4.56 2.75
C GLN A 81 -3.13 -4.77 3.71
N LEU A 82 -1.90 -4.62 3.23
CA LEU A 82 -0.70 -5.08 3.92
C LEU A 82 0.03 -4.01 4.74
N GLN A 83 -0.05 -2.73 4.33
CA GLN A 83 0.67 -1.67 5.01
C GLN A 83 0.02 -1.38 6.37
N GLU A 84 0.78 -1.52 7.44
CA GLU A 84 0.32 -1.14 8.78
C GLU A 84 0.37 0.39 8.97
N LEU A 85 -0.55 0.91 9.78
CA LEU A 85 -0.49 2.31 10.19
C LEU A 85 0.72 2.52 11.11
N PRO A 86 1.52 3.55 10.88
CA PRO A 86 2.56 3.92 11.83
C PRO A 86 1.87 4.38 13.13
N THR A 87 1.90 3.49 14.12
CA THR A 87 1.37 3.75 15.45
C THR A 87 2.53 4.04 16.38
N LEU A 88 2.59 5.26 16.91
CA LEU A 88 3.40 5.54 18.06
C LEU A 88 2.60 5.09 19.30
N LYS A 89 3.27 4.52 20.29
CA LYS A 89 2.71 4.49 21.64
C LYS A 89 2.70 5.94 22.17
N VAL A 90 1.70 6.71 21.74
CA VAL A 90 1.63 8.15 21.97
C VAL A 90 1.43 8.45 23.45
N GLN A 91 0.82 7.51 24.22
CA GLN A 91 0.51 7.67 25.65
C GLN A 91 1.66 8.23 26.51
N PRO A 92 2.90 7.68 26.44
CA PRO A 92 4.00 8.21 27.24
C PRO A 92 4.37 9.66 26.91
N TYR A 93 4.10 10.07 25.66
CA TYR A 93 4.45 11.41 25.17
C TYR A 93 3.36 12.44 25.39
N LEU A 94 2.09 12.01 25.67
CA LEU A 94 0.98 12.91 26.00
C LEU A 94 1.16 13.58 27.36
N HIS A 95 1.88 12.92 28.27
CA HIS A 95 2.19 13.45 29.60
C HIS A 95 3.46 14.30 29.63
N LEU A 96 4.19 14.37 28.52
CA LEU A 96 5.40 15.18 28.40
C LEU A 96 5.07 16.52 27.73
N PRO A 97 5.82 17.60 28.02
CA PRO A 97 5.63 18.91 27.38
C PRO A 97 6.13 18.92 25.93
N VAL A 98 5.62 17.99 25.10
CA VAL A 98 5.97 17.86 23.69
C VAL A 98 4.89 18.51 22.83
N LYS A 99 5.30 19.42 21.94
CA LYS A 99 4.37 20.07 21.00
C LYS A 99 3.70 19.02 20.10
N ARG A 100 2.36 19.09 19.97
CA ARG A 100 1.55 18.19 19.13
C ARG A 100 2.09 18.09 17.69
N ASN A 101 2.49 19.22 17.10
CA ASN A 101 3.05 19.24 15.75
C ASN A 101 4.34 18.39 15.61
N THR A 102 5.14 18.27 16.68
CA THR A 102 6.37 17.45 16.67
C THR A 102 6.05 15.96 16.64
N VAL A 103 5.03 15.54 17.39
CA VAL A 103 4.57 14.14 17.40
C VAL A 103 3.96 13.76 16.05
N VAL A 104 3.08 14.62 15.52
CA VAL A 104 2.47 14.42 14.20
C VAL A 104 3.51 14.41 13.09
N GLY A 105 4.46 15.35 13.13
CA GLY A 105 5.57 15.41 12.17
C GLY A 105 6.43 14.14 12.21
N TYR A 106 6.73 13.62 13.39
CA TYR A 106 7.46 12.36 13.53
C TYR A 106 6.69 11.19 12.88
N LEU A 107 5.39 11.04 13.17
CA LEU A 107 4.54 10.00 12.58
C LEU A 107 4.45 10.11 11.05
N ALA A 108 4.34 11.34 10.53
CA ALA A 108 4.30 11.57 9.09
C ALA A 108 5.64 11.24 8.42
N LEU A 109 6.78 11.56 9.06
CA LEU A 109 8.11 11.24 8.55
C LEU A 109 8.42 9.74 8.66
N THR A 110 8.03 9.09 9.74
CA THR A 110 8.21 7.63 9.89
C THR A 110 7.50 6.86 8.78
N ALA A 111 6.37 7.38 8.28
CA ALA A 111 5.65 6.80 7.16
C ALA A 111 6.46 6.78 5.85
N LEU A 112 7.45 7.68 5.67
CA LEU A 112 8.35 7.67 4.50
C LEU A 112 9.21 6.41 4.44
N PHE A 113 9.60 5.87 5.60
CA PHE A 113 10.44 4.69 5.73
C PHE A 113 9.66 3.37 5.61
N SER A 114 8.50 3.41 4.95
CA SER A 114 7.73 2.21 4.64
C SER A 114 8.47 1.37 3.59
N PHE A 115 8.53 0.06 3.82
CA PHE A 115 9.10 -0.91 2.88
C PHE A 115 8.44 -0.80 1.48
N PHE A 116 7.15 -0.52 1.44
CA PHE A 116 6.39 -0.33 0.21
C PHE A 116 6.88 0.84 -0.66
N ASN A 117 7.56 1.84 -0.09
CA ASN A 117 8.10 2.95 -0.87
C ASN A 117 9.36 2.57 -1.65
N LEU A 118 10.06 1.51 -1.24
CA LEU A 118 11.26 1.01 -1.93
C LEU A 118 10.91 0.14 -3.16
N TRP A 119 9.77 -0.55 -3.14
CA TRP A 119 9.40 -1.49 -4.20
C TRP A 119 9.35 -0.86 -5.60
N PRO A 120 8.66 0.28 -5.83
CA PRO A 120 8.65 0.90 -7.15
C PRO A 120 10.05 1.29 -7.64
N ILE A 121 10.92 1.72 -6.73
CA ILE A 121 12.29 2.09 -7.07
C ILE A 121 13.08 0.86 -7.51
N ILE A 122 12.92 -0.28 -6.83
CA ILE A 122 13.61 -1.52 -7.15
C ILE A 122 13.10 -2.12 -8.45
N ILE A 123 11.79 -2.04 -8.72
CA ILE A 123 11.17 -2.58 -9.95
C ILE A 123 11.49 -1.72 -11.16
N PHE A 124 11.31 -0.41 -11.06
CA PHE A 124 11.42 0.49 -12.21
C PHE A 124 12.81 1.11 -12.39
N GLY A 125 13.59 1.21 -11.30
CA GLY A 125 14.93 1.80 -11.33
C GLY A 125 15.87 1.15 -12.35
N PRO A 126 16.03 -0.19 -12.37
CA PRO A 126 16.86 -0.87 -13.35
C PRO A 126 16.46 -0.57 -14.81
N PHE A 127 15.15 -0.54 -15.09
CA PHE A 127 14.64 -0.22 -16.42
C PHE A 127 14.96 1.23 -16.81
N ILE A 128 14.78 2.17 -15.90
CA ILE A 128 15.09 3.60 -16.15
C ILE A 128 16.56 3.78 -16.45
N ILE A 129 17.44 3.13 -15.69
CA ILE A 129 18.89 3.24 -15.88
C ILE A 129 19.33 2.53 -17.19
N LYS A 130 18.81 1.33 -17.44
CA LYS A 130 19.22 0.49 -18.57
C LYS A 130 18.69 1.00 -19.92
N ILE A 131 17.45 1.52 -19.94
CA ILE A 131 16.76 1.85 -21.20
C ILE A 131 16.53 3.36 -21.33
N ILE A 132 15.83 3.99 -20.35
CA ILE A 132 15.40 5.39 -20.50
C ILE A 132 16.62 6.33 -20.51
N LEU A 133 17.57 6.11 -19.61
CA LEU A 133 18.79 6.93 -19.52
C LEU A 133 19.61 6.86 -20.82
N VAL A 134 19.72 5.67 -21.40
CA VAL A 134 20.53 5.44 -22.61
C VAL A 134 19.82 5.98 -23.87
N VAL A 135 18.51 5.79 -23.98
CA VAL A 135 17.75 6.13 -25.22
C VAL A 135 17.26 7.59 -25.20
N LYS A 136 16.86 8.12 -24.04
CA LYS A 136 16.19 9.45 -23.92
C LYS A 136 17.01 10.47 -23.15
N GLY A 137 18.13 10.05 -22.56
CA GLY A 137 19.05 10.95 -21.85
C GLY A 137 18.74 11.16 -20.36
N GLY A 138 19.67 11.83 -19.67
CA GLY A 138 19.67 11.92 -18.21
C GLY A 138 18.52 12.72 -17.63
N LEU A 139 18.07 13.79 -18.29
CA LEU A 139 17.00 14.66 -17.77
C LEU A 139 15.66 13.92 -17.80
N VAL A 140 15.38 13.17 -18.85
CA VAL A 140 14.15 12.35 -18.97
C VAL A 140 14.19 11.21 -17.93
N ALA A 141 15.32 10.53 -17.78
CA ALA A 141 15.49 9.47 -16.79
C ALA A 141 15.27 10.01 -15.36
N PHE A 142 15.81 11.19 -15.06
CA PHE A 142 15.58 11.87 -13.77
C PHE A 142 14.10 12.19 -13.56
N ALA A 143 13.42 12.71 -14.59
CA ALA A 143 12.00 13.03 -14.51
C ALA A 143 11.14 11.78 -14.23
N PHE A 144 11.44 10.66 -14.88
CA PHE A 144 10.79 9.37 -14.59
C PHE A 144 11.05 8.92 -13.16
N PHE A 145 12.30 8.98 -12.71
CA PHE A 145 12.67 8.56 -11.37
C PHE A 145 11.96 9.37 -10.28
N VAL A 146 11.94 10.70 -10.42
CA VAL A 146 11.21 11.59 -9.53
C VAL A 146 9.71 11.31 -9.54
N SER A 147 9.12 11.11 -10.73
CA SER A 147 7.68 10.81 -10.87
C SER A 147 7.31 9.49 -10.20
N ILE A 148 8.13 8.45 -10.32
CA ILE A 148 7.92 7.15 -9.68
C ILE A 148 7.99 7.27 -8.16
N ILE A 149 8.98 7.97 -7.61
CA ILE A 149 9.07 8.20 -6.16
C ILE A 149 7.87 9.01 -5.69
N ALA A 150 7.51 10.06 -6.40
CA ALA A 150 6.38 10.92 -6.04
C ALA A 150 5.05 10.16 -6.01
N LEU A 151 4.78 9.30 -6.99
CA LEU A 151 3.59 8.45 -7.01
C LEU A 151 3.60 7.40 -5.89
N ALA A 152 4.76 6.84 -5.57
CA ALA A 152 4.90 5.94 -4.42
C ALA A 152 4.55 6.63 -3.10
N LEU A 153 5.02 7.87 -2.92
CA LEU A 153 4.70 8.69 -1.75
C LEU A 153 3.24 9.14 -1.73
N PHE A 154 2.67 9.49 -2.88
CA PHE A 154 1.26 9.79 -2.99
C PHE A 154 0.41 8.61 -2.55
N ASN A 155 0.65 7.41 -3.09
CA ASN A 155 -0.05 6.18 -2.69
C ASN A 155 0.14 5.86 -1.21
N ASN A 156 1.34 6.06 -0.68
CA ASN A 156 1.63 5.87 0.74
C ASN A 156 0.72 6.73 1.63
N TYR A 157 0.68 8.04 1.38
CA TYR A 157 -0.13 8.94 2.19
C TYR A 157 -1.63 8.78 1.93
N LEU A 158 -2.03 8.44 0.72
CA LEU A 158 -3.41 8.14 0.37
C LEU A 158 -3.90 6.88 1.12
N ALA A 159 -3.12 5.80 1.09
CA ALA A 159 -3.45 4.56 1.80
C ALA A 159 -3.56 4.78 3.32
N LEU A 160 -2.63 5.54 3.90
CA LEU A 160 -2.67 5.88 5.33
C LEU A 160 -3.90 6.72 5.68
N TYR A 161 -4.25 7.70 4.86
CA TYR A 161 -5.43 8.55 5.06
C TYR A 161 -6.72 7.73 5.00
N ILE A 162 -6.87 6.87 3.98
CA ILE A 162 -8.02 5.98 3.83
C ILE A 162 -8.13 5.05 5.04
N LYS A 163 -7.04 4.40 5.46
CA LYS A 163 -7.03 3.50 6.62
C LYS A 163 -7.42 4.19 7.92
N ARG A 164 -6.94 5.41 8.15
CA ARG A 164 -7.31 6.19 9.34
C ARG A 164 -8.79 6.53 9.35
N LYS A 165 -9.32 6.99 8.22
CA LYS A 165 -10.76 7.22 8.10
C LYS A 165 -11.58 5.93 8.23
N ALA A 166 -11.13 4.84 7.64
CA ALA A 166 -11.78 3.53 7.73
C ALA A 166 -11.77 2.94 9.15
N ASN A 167 -10.78 3.26 9.97
CA ASN A 167 -10.80 2.90 11.39
C ASN A 167 -11.93 3.57 12.16
N LEU A 168 -12.35 4.79 11.76
CA LEU A 168 -13.49 5.49 12.33
C LEU A 168 -14.81 5.04 11.72
N ASN A 169 -14.81 4.72 10.42
CA ASN A 169 -16.00 4.30 9.68
C ASN A 169 -15.64 3.18 8.69
N GLY A 170 -16.01 1.94 9.03
CA GLY A 170 -15.67 0.74 8.23
C GLY A 170 -16.22 0.76 6.78
N TRP A 171 -17.29 1.50 6.51
CA TRP A 171 -17.88 1.65 5.18
C TRP A 171 -16.92 2.30 4.17
N ILE A 172 -16.01 3.15 4.63
CA ILE A 172 -15.04 3.83 3.76
C ILE A 172 -14.15 2.81 3.04
N PHE A 173 -13.76 1.74 3.72
CA PHE A 173 -12.95 0.69 3.12
C PHE A 173 -13.70 -0.05 2.00
N LEU A 174 -15.00 -0.31 2.21
CA LEU A 174 -15.87 -0.94 1.20
C LEU A 174 -16.08 -0.02 -0.02
N ILE A 175 -16.32 1.28 0.22
CA ILE A 175 -16.49 2.27 -0.86
C ILE A 175 -15.22 2.36 -1.70
N VAL A 176 -14.05 2.48 -1.07
CA VAL A 176 -12.78 2.57 -1.79
C VAL A 176 -12.52 1.28 -2.58
N GLY A 177 -12.77 0.11 -1.98
CA GLY A 177 -12.67 -1.18 -2.67
C GLY A 177 -13.60 -1.27 -3.87
N ALA A 178 -14.86 -0.83 -3.73
CA ALA A 178 -15.83 -0.79 -4.83
C ALA A 178 -15.40 0.18 -5.95
N VAL A 179 -14.90 1.36 -5.62
CA VAL A 179 -14.39 2.33 -6.61
C VAL A 179 -13.21 1.75 -7.39
N LEU A 180 -12.25 1.13 -6.71
CA LEU A 180 -11.10 0.50 -7.36
C LEU A 180 -11.52 -0.70 -8.22
N ALA A 181 -12.49 -1.49 -7.77
CA ALA A 181 -13.09 -2.57 -8.56
C ALA A 181 -13.80 -2.02 -9.81
N LEU A 182 -14.57 -0.93 -9.69
CA LEU A 182 -15.23 -0.27 -10.82
C LEU A 182 -14.22 0.28 -11.82
N ILE A 183 -13.12 0.86 -11.36
CA ILE A 183 -12.03 1.34 -12.23
C ILE A 183 -11.41 0.17 -13.01
N THR A 184 -11.12 -0.95 -12.36
CA THR A 184 -10.54 -2.11 -13.03
C THR A 184 -11.53 -2.81 -13.97
N CYS A 185 -12.80 -2.95 -13.55
CA CYS A 185 -13.85 -3.52 -14.39
C CYS A 185 -14.18 -2.64 -15.60
N GLY A 186 -14.13 -1.32 -15.45
CA GLY A 186 -14.36 -0.36 -16.55
C GLY A 186 -13.37 -0.51 -17.68
N ASP A 187 -12.09 -0.79 -17.38
CA ASP A 187 -11.07 -1.08 -18.37
C ASP A 187 -11.23 -2.49 -18.95
N TYR A 188 -11.31 -3.48 -18.05
CA TYR A 188 -11.11 -4.88 -18.42
C TYR A 188 -12.37 -5.60 -18.89
N VAL A 189 -13.53 -5.32 -18.27
CA VAL A 189 -14.81 -6.01 -18.56
C VAL A 189 -15.65 -5.20 -19.55
N TRP A 190 -15.77 -3.91 -19.30
CA TRP A 190 -16.65 -3.03 -20.10
C TRP A 190 -15.93 -2.32 -21.24
N HIS A 191 -14.61 -2.32 -21.27
CA HIS A 191 -13.79 -1.67 -22.30
C HIS A 191 -14.18 -0.19 -22.54
N LEU A 192 -14.66 0.50 -21.51
CA LEU A 192 -15.08 1.91 -21.61
C LEU A 192 -13.89 2.85 -21.82
N TYR A 193 -12.75 2.49 -21.26
CA TYR A 193 -11.48 3.23 -21.37
C TYR A 193 -10.33 2.24 -21.20
N SER A 194 -9.12 2.66 -21.53
CA SER A 194 -7.93 1.87 -21.30
C SER A 194 -7.02 2.57 -20.30
N LEU A 195 -6.82 1.97 -19.12
CA LEU A 195 -5.88 2.44 -18.11
C LEU A 195 -4.46 2.51 -18.66
N ARG A 196 -4.12 1.57 -19.54
CA ARG A 196 -2.85 1.54 -20.24
C ARG A 196 -2.66 2.78 -21.12
N ASN A 197 -3.67 3.18 -21.88
CA ASN A 197 -3.62 4.36 -22.73
C ASN A 197 -3.55 5.64 -21.90
N ILE A 198 -4.28 5.74 -20.78
CA ILE A 198 -4.22 6.86 -19.86
C ILE A 198 -2.81 6.97 -19.25
N SER A 199 -2.24 5.83 -18.82
CA SER A 199 -0.87 5.77 -18.31
C SER A 199 0.15 6.22 -19.36
N TYR A 200 0.01 5.72 -20.58
CA TYR A 200 0.87 6.10 -21.69
C TYR A 200 0.75 7.59 -22.01
N LEU A 201 -0.45 8.14 -22.01
CA LEU A 201 -0.68 9.56 -22.29
C LEU A 201 0.07 10.45 -21.28
N PHE A 202 0.10 10.09 -20.01
CA PHE A 202 0.84 10.82 -19.00
C PHE A 202 2.36 10.59 -19.11
N PHE A 203 2.81 9.34 -19.05
CA PHE A 203 4.24 9.01 -19.04
C PHE A 203 4.91 9.16 -20.40
N GLY A 204 4.17 9.00 -21.49
CA GLY A 204 4.66 9.29 -22.85
C GLY A 204 4.93 10.79 -23.04
N ASN A 205 4.04 11.65 -22.53
CA ASN A 205 4.27 13.09 -22.55
C ASN A 205 5.43 13.52 -21.62
N LEU A 206 5.76 12.75 -20.59
CA LEU A 206 6.93 13.00 -19.74
C LEU A 206 8.25 12.88 -20.55
N VAL A 207 8.27 12.09 -21.62
CA VAL A 207 9.43 11.95 -22.50
C VAL A 207 9.68 13.25 -23.27
N SER A 208 8.62 13.92 -23.75
CA SER A 208 8.72 15.17 -24.49
C SER A 208 8.82 16.42 -23.59
N MET A 209 8.16 16.36 -22.42
CA MET A 209 8.08 17.46 -21.45
C MET A 209 8.46 16.96 -20.06
N PRO A 210 9.76 16.87 -19.71
CA PRO A 210 10.21 16.37 -18.40
C PRO A 210 9.67 17.17 -17.21
N LEU A 211 9.29 18.44 -17.40
CA LEU A 211 8.67 19.28 -16.36
C LEU A 211 7.33 18.72 -15.83
N LEU A 212 6.68 17.80 -16.55
CA LEU A 212 5.48 17.12 -16.08
C LEU A 212 5.72 16.30 -14.79
N MET A 213 6.98 16.01 -14.42
CA MET A 213 7.33 15.41 -13.11
C MET A 213 6.85 16.24 -11.92
N LEU A 214 6.62 17.55 -12.11
CA LEU A 214 6.11 18.41 -11.06
C LEU A 214 4.69 18.04 -10.63
N LEU A 215 3.88 17.49 -11.53
CA LEU A 215 2.48 17.12 -11.25
C LEU A 215 2.38 16.00 -10.20
N PRO A 216 3.00 14.81 -10.36
CA PRO A 216 2.97 13.80 -9.31
C PRO A 216 3.68 14.26 -8.02
N THR A 217 4.71 15.11 -8.14
CA THR A 217 5.39 15.66 -6.97
C THR A 217 4.46 16.58 -6.17
N LEU A 218 3.71 17.43 -6.84
CA LEU A 218 2.72 18.30 -6.21
C LEU A 218 1.60 17.48 -5.56
N LEU A 219 1.10 16.45 -6.24
CA LEU A 219 0.10 15.54 -5.69
C LEU A 219 0.60 14.85 -4.41
N ALA A 220 1.85 14.40 -4.39
CA ALA A 220 2.46 13.79 -3.20
C ALA A 220 2.56 14.78 -2.03
N ILE A 221 2.97 16.02 -2.30
CA ILE A 221 3.06 17.09 -1.29
C ILE A 221 1.66 17.42 -0.74
N VAL A 222 0.67 17.59 -1.61
CA VAL A 222 -0.72 17.86 -1.20
C VAL A 222 -1.24 16.72 -0.32
N MET A 223 -1.02 15.48 -0.71
CA MET A 223 -1.49 14.33 0.06
C MET A 223 -0.76 14.16 1.40
N PHE A 224 0.53 14.46 1.43
CA PHE A 224 1.30 14.56 2.69
C PHE A 224 0.66 15.58 3.64
N TYR A 225 0.35 16.78 3.12
CA TYR A 225 -0.23 17.86 3.91
C TYR A 225 -1.64 17.54 4.42
N VAL A 226 -2.49 16.96 3.57
CA VAL A 226 -3.82 16.46 3.95
C VAL A 226 -3.73 15.44 5.08
N ASN A 227 -2.80 14.50 4.97
CA ASN A 227 -2.57 13.48 5.99
C ASN A 227 -2.04 14.08 7.29
N PHE A 228 -1.15 15.06 7.21
CA PHE A 228 -0.62 15.79 8.37
C PHE A 228 -1.72 16.55 9.10
N LEU A 229 -2.57 17.29 8.38
CA LEU A 229 -3.70 18.02 8.97
C LEU A 229 -4.71 17.06 9.63
N TYR A 230 -5.01 15.96 8.96
CA TYR A 230 -5.91 14.94 9.50
C TYR A 230 -5.37 14.33 10.80
N LEU A 231 -4.10 13.97 10.83
CA LEU A 231 -3.42 13.49 12.05
C LEU A 231 -3.45 14.52 13.17
N LYS A 232 -3.16 15.77 12.83
CA LYS A 232 -3.19 16.88 13.79
C LYS A 232 -4.59 17.05 14.39
N ALA A 233 -5.66 16.88 13.61
CA ALA A 233 -7.02 17.00 14.09
C ALA A 233 -7.46 15.79 14.94
N ASN A 234 -7.04 14.56 14.59
CA ASN A 234 -7.63 13.32 15.11
C ASN A 234 -6.65 12.47 15.97
N LEU A 235 -5.49 13.00 16.37
CA LEU A 235 -4.46 12.25 17.09
C LEU A 235 -4.99 11.53 18.35
N TYR A 236 -5.88 12.18 19.11
CA TYR A 236 -6.47 11.62 20.33
C TYR A 236 -7.61 10.64 20.04
N LEU A 237 -8.36 10.84 18.95
CA LEU A 237 -9.47 9.97 18.59
C LEU A 237 -8.98 8.59 18.08
N GLU A 238 -7.85 8.54 17.38
CA GLU A 238 -7.23 7.29 16.95
C GLU A 238 -6.81 6.41 18.12
N GLU A 239 -6.36 7.02 19.22
CA GLU A 239 -6.00 6.28 20.43
C GLU A 239 -7.23 5.74 21.18
N LEU A 240 -8.31 6.52 21.24
CA LEU A 240 -9.57 6.11 21.86
C LEU A 240 -10.27 5.00 21.07
N THR A 241 -10.21 5.01 19.74
CA THR A 241 -10.81 3.97 18.90
C THR A 241 -10.05 2.66 18.99
N THR A 242 -8.74 2.68 19.14
CA THR A 242 -7.94 1.47 19.38
C THR A 242 -8.34 0.78 20.71
N ARG A 243 -8.82 1.52 21.70
CA ARG A 243 -9.36 1.00 22.97
C ARG A 243 -10.82 0.53 22.85
N LYS A 244 -11.66 1.21 22.08
CA LYS A 244 -13.09 0.86 21.91
C LYS A 244 -13.35 -0.42 21.13
N ASP A 245 -12.38 -0.89 20.32
CA ASP A 245 -12.50 -2.17 19.61
C ASP A 245 -12.58 -3.39 20.57
N VAL A 246 -12.30 -3.20 21.87
CA VAL A 246 -12.43 -4.24 22.90
C VAL A 246 -13.88 -4.43 23.38
N HIS A 247 -14.76 -3.46 23.17
CA HIS A 247 -16.13 -3.45 23.72
C HIS A 247 -17.26 -3.36 22.70
N LYS A 248 -17.05 -3.61 21.40
CA LYS A 248 -18.18 -3.66 20.47
C LYS A 248 -18.96 -4.96 20.63
N SER A 249 -20.17 -4.75 21.11
CA SER A 249 -21.34 -5.61 21.28
C SER A 249 -21.48 -6.72 20.25
N SER A 250 -21.89 -7.88 20.74
CA SER A 250 -22.36 -9.06 20.01
C SER A 250 -23.31 -8.69 18.87
N THR A 251 -22.89 -8.86 17.64
CA THR A 251 -23.83 -8.95 16.53
C THR A 251 -24.58 -10.25 16.67
N GLU A 252 -25.84 -10.22 17.05
CA GLU A 252 -26.71 -11.38 17.07
C GLU A 252 -26.89 -11.87 15.63
N MET A 253 -26.76 -13.15 15.41
CA MET A 253 -26.93 -13.78 14.09
C MET A 253 -28.08 -14.77 14.13
N PRO A 254 -29.34 -14.27 14.11
CA PRO A 254 -30.53 -15.12 14.29
C PRO A 254 -30.70 -16.18 13.21
N PHE A 255 -30.04 -16.03 12.07
CA PHE A 255 -29.97 -17.02 11.01
C PHE A 255 -29.28 -18.32 11.44
N LEU A 256 -28.31 -18.27 12.35
CA LEU A 256 -27.53 -19.43 12.81
C LEU A 256 -28.22 -20.16 13.97
N ASP A 257 -29.19 -19.53 14.62
CA ASP A 257 -29.96 -20.14 15.73
C ASP A 257 -30.73 -21.40 15.28
N ARG A 258 -31.04 -21.53 13.99
CA ARG A 258 -31.68 -22.72 13.39
C ARG A 258 -30.85 -23.99 13.53
N PHE A 259 -29.54 -23.87 13.71
CA PHE A 259 -28.60 -24.98 13.79
C PHE A 259 -28.26 -25.35 15.25
N GLY A 260 -28.96 -24.82 16.25
CA GLY A 260 -28.78 -25.12 17.67
C GLY A 260 -27.32 -24.89 18.12
N LYS A 261 -26.77 -25.79 18.94
CA LYS A 261 -25.40 -25.66 19.50
C LYS A 261 -24.30 -25.48 18.45
N VAL A 262 -24.45 -26.06 17.26
CA VAL A 262 -23.50 -25.91 16.16
C VAL A 262 -23.59 -24.49 15.58
N GLY A 263 -24.79 -23.96 15.47
CA GLY A 263 -25.00 -22.57 15.06
C GLY A 263 -24.36 -21.56 16.00
N ASP A 264 -24.45 -21.79 17.30
CA ASP A 264 -23.81 -20.93 18.32
C ASP A 264 -22.28 -20.96 18.20
N LEU A 265 -21.69 -22.15 17.98
CA LEU A 265 -20.24 -22.27 17.74
C LEU A 265 -19.79 -21.53 16.49
N VAL A 266 -20.50 -21.71 15.37
CA VAL A 266 -20.23 -21.03 14.10
C VAL A 266 -20.40 -19.50 14.27
N ALA A 267 -21.43 -19.04 14.95
CA ALA A 267 -21.64 -17.63 15.23
C ALA A 267 -20.48 -17.03 16.03
N ASN A 268 -19.98 -17.77 17.04
CA ASN A 268 -18.84 -17.34 17.85
C ASN A 268 -17.54 -17.27 17.02
N GLU A 269 -17.28 -18.24 16.16
CA GLU A 269 -16.11 -18.23 15.26
C GLU A 269 -16.19 -17.07 14.26
N ILE A 270 -17.35 -16.83 13.65
CA ILE A 270 -17.56 -15.70 12.75
C ILE A 270 -17.34 -14.37 13.50
N LYS A 271 -17.89 -14.25 14.72
CA LYS A 271 -17.66 -13.06 15.57
C LYS A 271 -16.17 -12.86 15.89
N LEU A 272 -15.44 -13.94 16.19
CA LEU A 272 -13.99 -13.88 16.43
C LEU A 272 -13.22 -13.42 15.19
N ILE A 273 -13.58 -13.94 14.01
CA ILE A 273 -12.97 -13.53 12.73
C ILE A 273 -13.26 -12.06 12.43
N LEU A 274 -14.51 -11.62 12.57
CA LEU A 274 -14.92 -10.26 12.28
C LEU A 274 -14.35 -9.25 13.29
N ARG A 275 -14.19 -9.66 14.54
CA ARG A 275 -13.62 -8.82 15.61
C ARG A 275 -12.11 -8.64 15.50
N ASN A 276 -11.40 -9.68 15.08
CA ASN A 276 -9.95 -9.65 14.97
C ASN A 276 -9.49 -9.11 13.62
N LYS A 277 -8.65 -8.07 13.64
CA LYS A 277 -8.14 -7.43 12.40
C LYS A 277 -7.36 -8.40 11.50
N ARG A 278 -6.56 -9.31 12.07
CA ARG A 278 -5.74 -10.25 11.32
C ARG A 278 -6.55 -11.28 10.52
N PRO A 279 -7.46 -12.10 11.12
CA PRO A 279 -8.29 -13.04 10.38
C PRO A 279 -9.20 -12.34 9.37
N ARG A 280 -9.79 -11.19 9.72
CA ARG A 280 -10.62 -10.40 8.81
C ARG A 280 -9.84 -9.93 7.58
N SER A 281 -8.60 -9.45 7.77
CA SER A 281 -7.72 -9.05 6.68
C SER A 281 -7.34 -10.25 5.80
N ALA A 282 -7.07 -11.43 6.38
CA ALA A 282 -6.79 -12.65 5.63
C ALA A 282 -7.99 -13.10 4.79
N LEU A 283 -9.21 -12.99 5.33
CA LEU A 283 -10.44 -13.36 4.64
C LEU A 283 -10.74 -12.41 3.46
N THR A 284 -10.61 -11.09 3.68
CA THR A 284 -10.73 -10.10 2.59
C THR A 284 -9.66 -10.27 1.53
N MET A 285 -8.44 -10.61 1.91
CA MET A 285 -7.34 -10.89 0.97
C MET A 285 -7.60 -12.16 0.16
N GLY A 286 -8.11 -13.22 0.80
CA GLY A 286 -8.51 -14.47 0.13
C GLY A 286 -9.61 -14.24 -0.90
N LEU A 287 -10.64 -13.48 -0.55
CA LEU A 287 -11.71 -13.08 -1.49
C LEU A 287 -11.14 -12.28 -2.66
N PHE A 288 -10.22 -11.37 -2.39
CA PHE A 288 -9.60 -10.54 -3.42
C PHE A 288 -8.78 -11.38 -4.40
N PHE A 289 -7.97 -12.33 -3.90
CA PHE A 289 -7.23 -13.25 -4.76
C PHE A 289 -8.15 -14.20 -5.53
N MET A 290 -9.29 -14.59 -4.96
CA MET A 290 -10.30 -15.37 -5.67
C MET A 290 -10.89 -14.60 -6.86
N PHE A 291 -11.25 -13.32 -6.69
CA PHE A 291 -11.72 -12.47 -7.79
C PHE A 291 -10.62 -12.22 -8.83
N TYR A 292 -9.38 -12.00 -8.40
CA TYR A 292 -8.24 -11.86 -9.29
C TYR A 292 -8.00 -13.16 -10.09
N GLY A 293 -8.11 -14.33 -9.44
CA GLY A 293 -8.04 -15.64 -10.09
C GLY A 293 -9.11 -15.83 -11.15
N LEU A 294 -10.36 -15.42 -10.88
CA LEU A 294 -11.46 -15.49 -11.86
C LEU A 294 -11.15 -14.68 -13.13
N ILE A 295 -10.54 -13.48 -12.98
CA ILE A 295 -10.12 -12.65 -14.12
C ILE A 295 -9.07 -13.38 -14.97
N PHE A 296 -8.12 -14.08 -14.36
CA PHE A 296 -7.10 -14.83 -15.10
C PHE A 296 -7.65 -16.08 -15.80
N TYR A 297 -8.55 -16.81 -15.14
CA TYR A 297 -9.13 -18.06 -15.71
C TYR A 297 -10.16 -17.82 -16.82
N THR A 298 -10.74 -16.62 -16.89
CA THR A 298 -11.69 -16.27 -17.97
C THR A 298 -11.01 -15.79 -19.26
N GLN A 299 -9.66 -15.67 -19.27
CA GLN A 299 -8.94 -15.30 -20.48
C GLN A 299 -8.66 -16.50 -21.38
N PRO A 300 -8.93 -16.42 -22.70
CA PRO A 300 -8.61 -17.47 -23.66
C PRO A 300 -7.11 -17.49 -24.01
N ILE A 301 -6.22 -17.30 -23.04
CA ILE A 301 -4.76 -17.35 -23.25
C ILE A 301 -4.25 -18.79 -23.33
N TYR A 302 -5.10 -19.77 -22.98
CA TYR A 302 -4.80 -21.20 -22.95
C TYR A 302 -5.77 -22.04 -23.78
N GLY A 303 -6.36 -21.44 -24.82
CA GLY A 303 -7.17 -22.14 -25.84
C GLY A 303 -6.50 -22.14 -27.18
#